data_976cf7c3fbd68f2c81198d013f5d4ce1
#
_entry.id   976cf7c3fbd68f2c81198d013f5d4ce1
#
_cell.length_a   1.000
_cell.length_b   1.000
_cell.length_c   1.000
_cell.angle_alpha   90.00
_cell.angle_beta   90.00
_cell.angle_gamma   90.00
#
_symmetry.space_group_name_H-M   'P 1'
#
loop_
_entity.id
_entity.type
_entity.pdbx_description
1 polymer ?
#
loop_
_entity_poly.entity_id
_entity_poly.type
_entity_poly.pdbx_seq_one_letter_code
_entity_poly.pdbx_strand_id
1 'polypeptide(L)'
;MTESNIFIHHVYFWLNNPESAEDKAALVAGLQKVTKVTTIKTSHIGQPAGTNRDVVDRSYAISWLLTFISKEDEASYQTDAIHLKFVEECEHLWKTVVVYDTVDL
;
A
#
# COMPACT_ATOMS: atom_id res chain seq x y z
N MET A 1 -22.08 -6.86 19.05
CA MET A 1 -21.59 -6.55 18.62
C MET A 1 -20.75 -6.37 18.16
N THR A 2 -20.36 -6.10 17.88
CA THR A 2 -19.57 -5.73 17.58
C THR A 2 -19.04 -5.50 16.70
N GLU A 3 -18.90 -5.18 16.43
CA GLU A 3 -18.43 -5.04 15.55
C GLU A 3 -17.41 -4.69 15.18
N SER A 4 -17.10 -5.05 14.30
CA SER A 4 -15.79 -4.67 14.00
C SER A 4 -15.81 -3.81 12.77
N ASN A 5 -15.46 -2.58 12.90
CA ASN A 5 -15.26 -1.69 11.78
C ASN A 5 -13.83 -1.89 11.31
N ILE A 6 -13.68 -2.20 10.02
CA ILE A 6 -12.36 -2.33 9.43
C ILE A 6 -12.16 -1.18 8.46
N PHE A 7 -11.02 -0.52 8.56
CA PHE A 7 -10.59 0.47 7.59
C PHE A 7 -9.60 -0.21 6.65
N ILE A 8 -9.86 -0.15 5.35
CA ILE A 8 -8.96 -0.72 4.34
C ILE A 8 -8.32 0.42 3.57
N HIS A 9 -7.00 0.44 3.57
CA HIS A 9 -6.17 1.41 2.86
C HIS A 9 -5.46 0.63 1.77
N HIS A 10 -5.91 0.79 0.52
CA HIS A 10 -5.38 0.01 -0.60
C HIS A 10 -4.67 0.93 -1.57
N VAL A 11 -3.37 0.71 -1.72
CA VAL A 11 -2.48 1.59 -2.51
C VAL A 11 -1.98 0.83 -3.72
N TYR A 12 -1.96 1.50 -4.86
CA TYR A 12 -1.40 0.95 -6.10
C TYR A 12 -0.29 1.87 -6.58
N PHE A 13 0.84 1.28 -6.97
CA PHE A 13 2.00 2.03 -7.42
C PHE A 13 2.32 1.73 -8.88
N TRP A 14 2.60 2.79 -9.63
CA TRP A 14 3.16 2.70 -10.99
C TRP A 14 4.58 3.22 -10.92
N LEU A 15 5.55 2.41 -11.34
CA LEU A 15 6.97 2.77 -11.23
C LEU A 15 7.39 3.70 -12.37
N ASN A 16 8.35 4.58 -12.09
CA ASN A 16 9.00 5.40 -13.13
C ASN A 16 9.71 4.51 -14.16
N ASN A 17 10.33 3.43 -13.68
CA ASN A 17 11.05 2.48 -14.53
C ASN A 17 10.44 1.09 -14.35
N PRO A 18 9.29 0.83 -15.04
CA PRO A 18 8.55 -0.41 -14.77
C PRO A 18 9.30 -1.69 -15.11
N GLU A 19 10.37 -1.61 -15.93
CA GLU A 19 11.15 -2.78 -16.26
C GLU A 19 12.32 -3.00 -15.30
N SER A 20 12.53 -2.10 -14.34
CA SER A 20 13.66 -2.21 -13.41
C SER A 20 13.31 -3.15 -12.26
N ALA A 21 13.92 -4.34 -12.25
CA ALA A 21 13.75 -5.28 -11.16
C ALA A 21 14.34 -4.71 -9.86
N GLU A 22 15.38 -3.90 -9.95
CA GLU A 22 16.00 -3.26 -8.78
C GLU A 22 15.05 -2.27 -8.12
N ASP A 23 14.39 -1.43 -8.92
CA ASP A 23 13.46 -0.42 -8.38
C ASP A 23 12.27 -1.09 -7.74
N LYS A 24 11.75 -2.14 -8.37
CA LYS A 24 10.65 -2.90 -7.81
C LYS A 24 11.05 -3.51 -6.47
N ALA A 25 12.22 -4.13 -6.40
CA ALA A 25 12.72 -4.73 -5.16
C ALA A 25 12.92 -3.69 -4.07
N ALA A 26 13.40 -2.50 -4.44
CA ALA A 26 13.61 -1.42 -3.48
C ALA A 26 12.28 -0.94 -2.89
N LEU A 27 11.25 -0.81 -3.73
CA LEU A 27 9.93 -0.42 -3.25
C LEU A 27 9.36 -1.48 -2.30
N VAL A 28 9.45 -2.75 -2.67
CA VAL A 28 8.96 -3.84 -1.83
C VAL A 28 9.69 -3.85 -0.48
N ALA A 29 11.01 -3.66 -0.48
CA ALA A 29 11.77 -3.62 0.77
C ALA A 29 11.33 -2.46 1.66
N GLY A 30 11.05 -1.31 1.05
CA GLY A 30 10.53 -0.16 1.79
C GLY A 30 9.17 -0.44 2.41
N LEU A 31 8.28 -1.06 1.64
CA LEU A 31 6.94 -1.41 2.14
C LEU A 31 7.02 -2.41 3.29
N GLN A 32 7.95 -3.36 3.21
CA GLN A 32 8.13 -4.33 4.28
C GLN A 32 8.51 -3.67 5.60
N LYS A 33 9.28 -2.59 5.55
CA LYS A 33 9.62 -1.83 6.76
C LYS A 33 8.39 -1.14 7.34
N VAL A 34 7.49 -0.66 6.49
CA VAL A 34 6.28 0.03 6.95
C VAL A 34 5.36 -0.92 7.71
N THR A 35 5.43 -2.23 7.46
CA THR A 35 4.59 -3.19 8.19
C THR A 35 4.85 -3.17 9.69
N LYS A 36 5.94 -2.56 10.14
CA LYS A 36 6.26 -2.46 11.57
C LYS A 36 5.49 -1.36 12.29
N VAL A 37 4.74 -0.52 11.58
CA VAL A 37 3.88 0.47 12.22
C VAL A 37 2.83 -0.26 13.04
N THR A 38 2.74 0.07 14.34
CA THR A 38 1.96 -0.74 15.28
C THR A 38 0.46 -0.62 15.10
N THR A 39 -0.03 0.46 14.48
CA THR A 39 -1.47 0.62 14.24
C THR A 39 -1.97 -0.20 13.05
N ILE A 40 -1.08 -0.73 12.22
CA ILE A 40 -1.48 -1.60 11.11
C ILE A 40 -1.93 -2.95 11.67
N LYS A 41 -3.16 -3.36 11.32
CA LYS A 41 -3.69 -4.65 11.76
C LYS A 41 -3.19 -5.79 10.88
N THR A 42 -3.36 -5.66 9.56
CA THR A 42 -2.86 -6.64 8.60
C THR A 42 -2.33 -5.92 7.38
N SER A 43 -1.48 -6.59 6.62
CA SER A 43 -0.89 -6.00 5.43
C SER A 43 -0.66 -7.08 4.37
N HIS A 44 -0.68 -6.66 3.11
CA HIS A 44 -0.40 -7.54 1.98
C HIS A 44 0.28 -6.73 0.88
N ILE A 45 1.42 -7.23 0.42
CA ILE A 45 2.12 -6.67 -0.73
C ILE A 45 1.90 -7.63 -1.89
N GLY A 46 1.41 -7.10 -3.02
CA GLY A 46 1.09 -7.95 -4.16
C GLY A 46 1.51 -7.32 -5.48
N GLN A 47 1.23 -8.05 -6.55
CA GLN A 47 1.45 -7.63 -7.92
C GLN A 47 0.29 -8.14 -8.76
N PRO A 48 0.12 -7.67 -10.00
CA PRO A 48 -0.97 -8.17 -10.84
C PRO A 48 -0.96 -9.69 -10.91
N ALA A 49 -2.14 -10.27 -10.79
CA ALA A 49 -2.30 -11.73 -10.68
C ALA A 49 -2.19 -12.46 -12.03
N GLY A 50 -2.08 -11.71 -13.12
CA GLY A 50 -2.03 -12.32 -14.45
C GLY A 50 -3.40 -12.65 -15.03
N THR A 51 -4.47 -12.28 -14.33
CA THR A 51 -5.84 -12.48 -14.85
C THR A 51 -6.12 -11.48 -15.96
N ASN A 52 -6.97 -11.87 -16.92
CA ASN A 52 -7.16 -11.09 -18.12
C ASN A 52 -8.64 -11.07 -18.51
N ARG A 53 -9.41 -10.20 -17.87
CA ARG A 53 -10.79 -9.90 -18.20
C ARG A 53 -10.90 -8.40 -18.42
N ASP A 54 -11.93 -7.98 -19.17
CA ASP A 54 -12.09 -6.57 -19.55
C ASP A 54 -12.05 -5.63 -18.35
N VAL A 55 -12.57 -6.07 -17.19
CA VAL A 55 -12.66 -5.21 -16.01
C VAL A 55 -11.38 -5.23 -15.16
N VAL A 56 -10.38 -6.05 -15.53
CA VAL A 56 -9.16 -6.17 -14.75
C VAL A 56 -8.12 -5.16 -15.24
N ASP A 57 -7.76 -4.24 -14.35
CA ASP A 57 -6.65 -3.31 -14.62
C ASP A 57 -5.39 -3.89 -13.98
N ARG A 58 -4.45 -4.28 -14.81
CA ARG A 58 -3.17 -4.85 -14.38
C ARG A 58 -2.00 -3.98 -14.77
N SER A 59 -2.26 -2.67 -14.92
CA SER A 59 -1.22 -1.73 -15.35
C SER A 59 -0.28 -1.32 -14.21
N TYR A 60 -0.68 -1.52 -12.96
CA TYR A 60 0.14 -1.16 -11.81
C TYR A 60 1.28 -2.16 -11.60
N ALA A 61 2.29 -1.76 -10.84
CA ALA A 61 3.43 -2.64 -10.54
C ALA A 61 3.26 -3.36 -9.22
N ILE A 62 2.84 -2.63 -8.17
CA ILE A 62 2.74 -3.14 -6.81
C ILE A 62 1.40 -2.72 -6.20
N SER A 63 0.78 -3.64 -5.51
CA SER A 63 -0.43 -3.43 -4.70
C SER A 63 -0.02 -3.51 -3.23
N TRP A 64 -0.49 -2.55 -2.43
CA TRP A 64 -0.17 -2.47 -1.00
C TRP A 64 -1.48 -2.33 -0.24
N LEU A 65 -1.91 -3.40 0.42
CA LEU A 65 -3.17 -3.38 1.17
C LEU A 65 -2.87 -3.39 2.66
N LEU A 66 -3.43 -2.42 3.36
CA LEU A 66 -3.34 -2.32 4.81
C LEU A 66 -4.73 -2.31 5.40
N THR A 67 -4.91 -2.96 6.55
CA THR A 67 -6.14 -2.82 7.31
C THR A 67 -5.84 -2.22 8.68
N PHE A 68 -6.81 -1.45 9.17
CA PHE A 68 -6.74 -0.80 10.48
C PHE A 68 -8.06 -1.04 11.20
N ILE A 69 -8.04 -0.96 12.52
CA ILE A 69 -9.28 -1.14 13.28
C ILE A 69 -10.12 0.13 13.35
N SER A 70 -9.56 1.28 12.93
CA SER A 70 -10.29 2.55 12.98
C SER A 70 -9.67 3.57 12.05
N LYS A 71 -10.43 4.63 11.75
CA LYS A 71 -9.91 5.78 11.03
C LYS A 71 -8.77 6.45 11.80
N GLU A 72 -8.87 6.46 13.11
CA GLU A 72 -7.86 7.09 13.97
C GLU A 72 -6.53 6.37 13.85
N ASP A 73 -6.56 5.05 13.77
CA ASP A 73 -5.34 4.27 13.61
C ASP A 73 -4.70 4.51 12.24
N GLU A 74 -5.52 4.65 11.20
CA GLU A 74 -4.99 4.97 9.87
C GLU A 74 -4.41 6.38 9.84
N ALA A 75 -5.09 7.34 10.48
CA ALA A 75 -4.57 8.71 10.55
C ALA A 75 -3.24 8.76 11.30
N SER A 76 -3.11 8.00 12.37
CA SER A 76 -1.86 7.89 13.12
C SER A 76 -0.74 7.30 12.26
N TYR A 77 -1.07 6.30 11.43
CA TYR A 77 -0.12 5.70 10.49
C TYR A 77 0.44 6.74 9.52
N GLN A 78 -0.40 7.66 9.03
CA GLN A 78 0.04 8.65 8.04
C GLN A 78 1.17 9.54 8.56
N THR A 79 1.19 9.82 9.85
CA THR A 79 2.22 10.68 10.45
C THR A 79 3.28 9.90 11.22
N ASP A 80 3.21 8.56 11.21
CA ASP A 80 4.21 7.73 11.86
C ASP A 80 5.57 7.91 11.19
N ALA A 81 6.63 7.98 12.00
CA ALA A 81 7.98 8.22 11.50
C ALA A 81 8.43 7.16 10.50
N ILE A 82 7.99 5.90 10.70
CA ILE A 82 8.35 4.82 9.78
C ILE A 82 7.73 5.07 8.41
N HIS A 83 6.46 5.49 8.37
CA HIS A 83 5.78 5.80 7.10
C HIS A 83 6.41 7.02 6.42
N LEU A 84 6.68 8.07 7.17
CA LEU A 84 7.29 9.29 6.60
C LEU A 84 8.66 8.99 6.01
N LYS A 85 9.45 8.16 6.69
CA LYS A 85 10.76 7.77 6.18
C LYS A 85 10.65 6.96 4.90
N PHE A 86 9.66 6.08 4.81
CA PHE A 86 9.40 5.31 3.60
C PHE A 86 9.13 6.24 2.42
N VAL A 87 8.27 7.24 2.61
CA VAL A 87 7.95 8.18 1.52
C VAL A 87 9.23 8.92 1.11
N GLU A 88 9.98 9.41 2.08
CA GLU A 88 11.23 10.13 1.80
C GLU A 88 12.21 9.29 0.99
N GLU A 89 12.35 8.02 1.33
CA GLU A 89 13.36 7.14 0.70
C GLU A 89 12.90 6.54 -0.61
N CYS A 90 11.59 6.39 -0.83
CA CYS A 90 11.07 5.59 -1.94
C CYS A 90 10.24 6.36 -2.96
N GLU A 91 9.81 7.62 -2.66
CA GLU A 91 8.88 8.28 -3.57
C GLU A 91 9.47 8.51 -4.97
N HIS A 92 10.78 8.59 -5.10
CA HIS A 92 11.42 8.74 -6.40
C HIS A 92 11.23 7.52 -7.29
N LEU A 93 10.82 6.39 -6.74
CA LEU A 93 10.65 5.14 -7.49
C LEU A 93 9.35 5.12 -8.28
N TRP A 94 8.30 5.81 -7.82
CA TRP A 94 7.00 5.75 -8.49
C TRP A 94 6.70 7.04 -9.22
N LYS A 95 5.96 6.92 -10.33
CA LYS A 95 5.46 8.08 -11.06
C LYS A 95 4.02 8.40 -10.70
N THR A 96 3.27 7.38 -10.27
CA THR A 96 1.86 7.53 -9.91
C THR A 96 1.56 6.63 -8.75
N VAL A 97 0.76 7.12 -7.83
CA VAL A 97 0.22 6.31 -6.74
C VAL A 97 -1.28 6.62 -6.66
N VAL A 98 -2.08 5.57 -6.47
CA VAL A 98 -3.53 5.71 -6.31
C VAL A 98 -3.92 4.99 -5.03
N VAL A 99 -4.76 5.64 -4.23
CA VAL A 99 -5.22 5.09 -2.95
C VAL A 99 -6.73 4.97 -2.96
N TYR A 100 -7.23 3.83 -2.51
CA TYR A 100 -8.66 3.62 -2.26
C TYR A 100 -8.82 3.31 -0.78
N ASP A 101 -9.51 4.19 -0.08
CA ASP A 101 -9.81 4.00 1.34
C ASP A 101 -11.27 3.63 1.48
N THR A 102 -11.55 2.53 2.17
CA THR A 102 -12.92 2.08 2.39
C THR A 102 -13.13 1.70 3.83
N VAL A 103 -14.37 1.82 4.27
CA VAL A 103 -14.80 1.36 5.58
C VAL A 103 -16.03 0.48 5.39
N ASP A 104 -16.43 -0.22 6.44
CA ASP A 104 -17.63 -1.05 6.40
C ASP A 104 -18.85 -0.20 6.07
N LEU A 105 -19.82 -0.82 5.37
CA LEU A 105 -21.08 -0.16 5.04
C LEU A 105 -21.92 0.17 6.28
#